data_383e2348ebf864269920ffe5abcb0750
#
_entry.id   383e2348ebf864269920ffe5abcb0750
#
_cell.length_a   1.000
_cell.length_b   1.000
_cell.length_c   1.000
_cell.angle_alpha   90.00
_cell.angle_beta   90.00
_cell.angle_gamma   90.00
#
_symmetry.space_group_name_H-M   'P 1'
#
loop_
_entity.id
_entity.type
_entity.pdbx_description
1 polymer ?
#
loop_
_entity_poly.entity_id
_entity_poly.type
_entity_poly.pdbx_seq_one_letter_code
_entity_poly.pdbx_strand_id
1 'polypeptide(L)'
;MNEPEAVAERYARRTAGDRYSLVRPDVWQTVHERQRAMLGFFAREGLGDLSAVRLMEVGCGAGGNLLELLRAGFLPEHLSGVELLADRFAAARAVLPPSLVLHAGDALQLDVPAASLDVVFVSTVFSSLLDDGFQQRLADTMWRWVRPGGAVLWYDFTVNNPRNRDVRGVPLSRVRALFPHGRIATRRVTLAPPIARAVTRLHPALYTLFNTLPVLRTHALCWIAKP
;
A
#
# COMPACT_ATOMS: atom_id res chain seq x y z
N MET A 1 -21.59 2.28 -14.64
CA MET A 1 -20.32 2.85 -14.12
C MET A 1 -19.41 1.68 -13.78
N ASN A 2 -18.21 1.65 -14.29
CA ASN A 2 -17.21 0.63 -13.94
C ASN A 2 -16.51 1.02 -12.62
N GLU A 3 -15.77 0.07 -11.99
CA GLU A 3 -15.17 0.33 -10.68
C GLU A 3 -14.10 1.45 -10.70
N PRO A 4 -13.23 1.60 -11.72
CA PRO A 4 -12.34 2.75 -11.85
C PRO A 4 -13.05 4.11 -11.83
N GLU A 5 -14.15 4.26 -12.56
CA GLU A 5 -14.96 5.48 -12.56
C GLU A 5 -15.57 5.74 -11.18
N ALA A 6 -16.11 4.68 -10.55
CA ALA A 6 -16.67 4.78 -9.20
C ALA A 6 -15.61 5.17 -8.15
N VAL A 7 -14.37 4.67 -8.29
CA VAL A 7 -13.24 5.08 -7.44
C VAL A 7 -12.94 6.58 -7.67
N ALA A 8 -12.85 7.02 -8.92
CA ALA A 8 -12.58 8.43 -9.24
C ALA A 8 -13.63 9.36 -8.63
N GLU A 9 -14.92 9.03 -8.75
CA GLU A 9 -15.99 9.81 -8.13
C GLU A 9 -15.90 9.84 -6.58
N ARG A 10 -15.62 8.69 -5.94
CA ARG A 10 -15.43 8.63 -4.49
C ARG A 10 -14.26 9.50 -4.03
N TYR A 11 -13.18 9.54 -4.80
CA TYR A 11 -12.03 10.38 -4.50
C TYR A 11 -12.29 11.86 -4.75
N ALA A 12 -13.05 12.23 -5.80
CA ALA A 12 -13.43 13.60 -6.09
C ALA A 12 -14.26 14.26 -4.95
N ARG A 13 -15.04 13.45 -4.22
CA ARG A 13 -15.80 13.91 -3.05
C ARG A 13 -14.95 14.12 -1.79
N ARG A 14 -13.69 13.63 -1.78
CA ARG A 14 -12.83 13.77 -0.59
C ARG A 14 -12.33 15.20 -0.46
N THR A 15 -12.58 15.82 0.68
CA THR A 15 -12.07 17.17 0.97
C THR A 15 -10.55 17.12 1.08
N ALA A 16 -9.88 18.02 0.35
CA ALA A 16 -8.47 18.27 0.54
C ALA A 16 -8.22 18.76 1.99
N GLY A 17 -7.15 18.30 2.61
CA GLY A 17 -6.81 18.68 3.97
C GLY A 17 -5.47 18.10 4.39
N ASP A 18 -5.03 18.44 5.61
CA ASP A 18 -3.75 18.03 6.19
C ASP A 18 -3.73 16.58 6.73
N ARG A 19 -4.82 15.82 6.49
CA ARG A 19 -5.03 14.48 7.07
C ARG A 19 -3.84 13.53 6.91
N TYR A 20 -3.09 13.66 5.83
CA TYR A 20 -1.93 12.83 5.51
C TYR A 20 -0.60 13.59 5.58
N SER A 21 -0.60 14.81 6.14
CA SER A 21 0.62 15.61 6.29
C SER A 21 1.57 14.95 7.30
N LEU A 22 2.83 14.77 6.91
CA LEU A 22 3.88 14.22 7.77
C LEU A 22 4.25 15.16 8.95
N VAL A 23 3.83 16.42 8.92
CA VAL A 23 3.99 17.34 10.07
C VAL A 23 3.11 16.92 11.25
N ARG A 24 2.08 16.14 11.00
CA ARG A 24 1.21 15.61 12.06
C ARG A 24 1.88 14.42 12.76
N PRO A 25 2.02 14.45 14.09
CA PRO A 25 2.70 13.39 14.84
C PRO A 25 2.07 12.00 14.67
N ASP A 26 0.73 11.91 14.57
CA ASP A 26 0.03 10.64 14.35
C ASP A 26 0.33 10.04 12.97
N VAL A 27 0.42 10.88 11.94
CA VAL A 27 0.77 10.45 10.57
C VAL A 27 2.22 10.02 10.50
N TRP A 28 3.13 10.84 11.06
CA TRP A 28 4.57 10.55 11.14
C TRP A 28 4.82 9.18 11.78
N GLN A 29 4.24 8.93 12.95
CA GLN A 29 4.40 7.66 13.66
C GLN A 29 3.88 6.48 12.86
N THR A 30 2.70 6.62 12.23
CA THR A 30 2.10 5.58 11.40
C THR A 30 2.98 5.23 10.19
N VAL A 31 3.48 6.22 9.48
CA VAL A 31 4.34 6.02 8.30
C VAL A 31 5.63 5.30 8.69
N HIS A 32 6.31 5.76 9.74
CA HIS A 32 7.57 5.16 10.19
C HIS A 32 7.39 3.75 10.77
N GLU A 33 6.27 3.48 11.46
CA GLU A 33 5.95 2.11 11.88
C GLU A 33 5.81 1.18 10.69
N ARG A 34 5.03 1.58 9.69
CA ARG A 34 4.84 0.80 8.46
C ARG A 34 6.18 0.55 7.75
N GLN A 35 7.01 1.58 7.59
CA GLN A 35 8.33 1.46 6.99
C GLN A 35 9.21 0.43 7.72
N ARG A 36 9.33 0.54 9.06
CA ARG A 36 10.10 -0.44 9.85
C ARG A 36 9.56 -1.86 9.67
N ALA A 37 8.24 -2.01 9.55
CA ALA A 37 7.62 -3.30 9.32
C ALA A 37 7.91 -3.86 7.92
N MET A 38 7.91 -3.01 6.89
CA MET A 38 8.26 -3.37 5.51
C MET A 38 9.72 -3.79 5.41
N LEU A 39 10.65 -2.99 5.93
CA LEU A 39 12.07 -3.32 5.96
C LEU A 39 12.34 -4.63 6.72
N GLY A 40 11.59 -4.88 7.80
CA GLY A 40 11.64 -6.14 8.53
C GLY A 40 11.18 -7.35 7.71
N PHE A 41 10.24 -7.19 6.75
CA PHE A 41 9.92 -8.24 5.78
C PHE A 41 11.04 -8.41 4.76
N PHE A 42 11.56 -7.33 4.18
CA PHE A 42 12.65 -7.40 3.20
C PHE A 42 13.86 -8.15 3.79
N ALA A 43 14.30 -7.78 4.99
CA ALA A 43 15.42 -8.44 5.67
C ALA A 43 15.14 -9.94 5.92
N ARG A 44 13.94 -10.29 6.38
CA ARG A 44 13.57 -11.67 6.69
C ARG A 44 13.47 -12.56 5.44
N GLU A 45 13.04 -11.99 4.33
CA GLU A 45 12.89 -12.69 3.05
C GLU A 45 14.17 -12.63 2.19
N GLY A 46 15.29 -12.18 2.78
CA GLY A 46 16.61 -12.21 2.14
C GLY A 46 16.85 -11.10 1.12
N LEU A 47 16.01 -10.06 1.08
CA LEU A 47 16.22 -8.90 0.22
C LEU A 47 17.21 -7.92 0.88
N GLY A 48 18.49 -8.32 1.01
CA GLY A 48 19.54 -7.51 1.62
C GLY A 48 20.05 -6.39 0.72
N ASP A 49 20.05 -6.63 -0.59
CA ASP A 49 20.37 -5.62 -1.61
C ASP A 49 19.08 -5.19 -2.34
N LEU A 50 18.54 -4.06 -1.92
CA LEU A 50 17.31 -3.52 -2.50
C LEU A 50 17.54 -2.87 -3.88
N SER A 51 18.78 -2.56 -4.24
CA SER A 51 19.11 -1.95 -5.52
C SER A 51 18.83 -2.87 -6.71
N ALA A 52 18.88 -4.19 -6.51
CA ALA A 52 18.59 -5.19 -7.55
C ALA A 52 17.10 -5.56 -7.64
N VAL A 53 16.26 -5.13 -6.71
CA VAL A 53 14.84 -5.54 -6.59
C VAL A 53 13.96 -4.71 -7.51
N ARG A 54 13.25 -5.38 -8.42
CA ARG A 54 12.24 -4.75 -9.28
C ARG A 54 10.89 -4.72 -8.57
N LEU A 55 10.40 -3.52 -8.29
CA LEU A 55 9.14 -3.33 -7.58
C LEU A 55 8.20 -2.39 -8.34
N MET A 56 6.93 -2.78 -8.40
CA MET A 56 5.84 -1.91 -8.87
C MET A 56 4.86 -1.63 -7.73
N GLU A 57 4.51 -0.35 -7.52
CA GLU A 57 3.42 0.03 -6.64
C GLU A 57 2.12 0.23 -7.43
N VAL A 58 1.07 -0.48 -7.04
CA VAL A 58 -0.29 -0.32 -7.58
C VAL A 58 -1.05 0.70 -6.73
N GLY A 59 -1.53 1.76 -7.39
CA GLY A 59 -2.15 2.91 -6.71
C GLY A 59 -1.14 3.74 -5.93
N CYS A 60 -0.07 4.17 -6.61
CA CYS A 60 1.06 4.86 -5.95
C CYS A 60 0.72 6.27 -5.42
N GLY A 61 -0.49 6.76 -5.69
CA GLY A 61 -0.92 8.06 -5.22
C GLY A 61 0.01 9.18 -5.71
N ALA A 62 0.37 10.09 -4.82
CA ALA A 62 1.33 11.16 -5.09
C ALA A 62 2.81 10.71 -4.94
N GLY A 63 3.10 9.43 -4.97
CA GLY A 63 4.47 8.89 -4.99
C GLY A 63 5.15 8.75 -3.62
N GLY A 64 4.45 9.01 -2.53
CA GLY A 64 5.08 9.03 -1.19
C GLY A 64 5.76 7.72 -0.80
N ASN A 65 5.15 6.56 -1.07
CA ASN A 65 5.77 5.27 -0.78
C ASN A 65 6.97 4.99 -1.69
N LEU A 66 6.91 5.39 -2.96
CA LEU A 66 8.04 5.24 -3.89
C LEU A 66 9.25 6.08 -3.46
N LEU A 67 9.03 7.31 -2.96
CA LEU A 67 10.10 8.12 -2.34
C LEU A 67 10.73 7.41 -1.14
N GLU A 68 9.92 6.76 -0.30
CA GLU A 68 10.42 6.00 0.84
C GLU A 68 11.21 4.75 0.43
N LEU A 69 10.83 4.09 -0.66
CA LEU A 69 11.56 2.96 -1.22
C LEU A 69 12.92 3.40 -1.81
N LEU A 70 12.96 4.56 -2.49
CA LEU A 70 14.23 5.15 -2.93
C LEU A 70 15.17 5.43 -1.75
N ARG A 71 14.66 6.00 -0.65
CA ARG A 71 15.43 6.20 0.59
C ARG A 71 15.92 4.90 1.22
N ALA A 72 15.17 3.81 1.03
CA ALA A 72 15.55 2.50 1.54
C ALA A 72 16.66 1.82 0.71
N GLY A 73 16.99 2.35 -0.48
CA GLY A 73 18.08 1.85 -1.33
C GLY A 73 17.64 1.20 -2.64
N PHE A 74 16.33 1.26 -2.99
CA PHE A 74 15.90 0.86 -4.33
C PHE A 74 16.44 1.83 -5.38
N LEU A 75 16.80 1.32 -6.55
CA LEU A 75 17.14 2.16 -7.70
C LEU A 75 15.88 2.64 -8.41
N PRO A 76 15.83 3.91 -8.85
CA PRO A 76 14.65 4.44 -9.53
C PRO A 76 14.30 3.68 -10.82
N GLU A 77 15.29 3.13 -11.55
CA GLU A 77 15.12 2.32 -12.76
C GLU A 77 14.44 0.96 -12.49
N HIS A 78 14.51 0.48 -11.25
CA HIS A 78 13.88 -0.75 -10.80
C HIS A 78 12.55 -0.52 -10.09
N LEU A 79 12.16 0.74 -9.90
CA LEU A 79 10.86 1.11 -9.35
C LEU A 79 9.90 1.55 -10.46
N SER A 80 8.66 1.14 -10.30
CA SER A 80 7.57 1.63 -11.13
C SER A 80 6.30 1.83 -10.29
N GLY A 81 5.39 2.62 -10.81
CA GLY A 81 4.11 2.87 -10.18
C GLY A 81 2.98 3.01 -11.19
N VAL A 82 1.77 2.67 -10.80
CA VAL A 82 0.56 2.98 -11.56
C VAL A 82 -0.42 3.75 -10.67
N GLU A 83 -1.01 4.82 -11.24
CA GLU A 83 -2.00 5.64 -10.54
C GLU A 83 -3.19 5.91 -11.44
N LEU A 84 -4.39 5.64 -10.92
CA LEU A 84 -5.66 5.80 -11.64
C LEU A 84 -6.05 7.27 -11.81
N LEU A 85 -5.79 8.09 -10.77
CA LEU A 85 -6.27 9.47 -10.68
C LEU A 85 -5.25 10.43 -11.27
N ALA A 86 -5.66 11.20 -12.30
CA ALA A 86 -4.78 12.08 -13.06
C ALA A 86 -4.08 13.17 -12.21
N ASP A 87 -4.77 13.73 -11.23
CA ASP A 87 -4.22 14.73 -10.31
C ASP A 87 -3.11 14.15 -9.42
N ARG A 88 -3.30 12.92 -8.94
CA ARG A 88 -2.31 12.20 -8.14
C ARG A 88 -1.13 11.73 -8.96
N PHE A 89 -1.40 11.24 -10.17
CA PHE A 89 -0.35 10.91 -11.13
C PHE A 89 0.54 12.13 -11.43
N ALA A 90 -0.06 13.29 -11.70
CA ALA A 90 0.67 14.52 -11.92
C ALA A 90 1.51 14.93 -10.71
N ALA A 91 0.95 14.80 -9.49
CA ALA A 91 1.68 15.07 -8.25
C ALA A 91 2.86 14.10 -8.04
N ALA A 92 2.68 12.81 -8.32
CA ALA A 92 3.76 11.82 -8.27
C ALA A 92 4.87 12.15 -9.28
N ARG A 93 4.48 12.51 -10.51
CA ARG A 93 5.43 12.86 -11.58
C ARG A 93 6.27 14.09 -11.26
N ALA A 94 5.72 15.02 -10.48
CA ALA A 94 6.43 16.24 -10.06
C ALA A 94 7.51 15.99 -9.00
N VAL A 95 7.43 14.89 -8.23
CA VAL A 95 8.33 14.64 -7.10
C VAL A 95 9.26 13.44 -7.27
N LEU A 96 8.92 12.52 -8.19
CA LEU A 96 9.70 11.30 -8.43
C LEU A 96 10.75 11.51 -9.52
N PRO A 97 11.91 10.82 -9.45
CA PRO A 97 12.93 10.87 -10.49
C PRO A 97 12.37 10.50 -11.87
N PRO A 98 12.83 11.16 -12.97
CA PRO A 98 12.39 10.83 -14.32
C PRO A 98 12.68 9.40 -14.78
N SER A 99 13.71 8.76 -14.22
CA SER A 99 14.09 7.37 -14.50
C SER A 99 13.14 6.35 -13.88
N LEU A 100 12.31 6.75 -12.89
CA LEU A 100 11.27 5.90 -12.35
C LEU A 100 10.05 5.89 -13.28
N VAL A 101 9.62 4.68 -13.66
CA VAL A 101 8.51 4.51 -14.62
C VAL A 101 7.17 4.69 -13.93
N LEU A 102 6.38 5.68 -14.40
CA LEU A 102 5.01 5.89 -13.92
C LEU A 102 4.02 5.66 -15.06
N HIS A 103 2.97 4.91 -14.74
CA HIS A 103 1.85 4.61 -15.61
C HIS A 103 0.59 5.34 -15.11
N ALA A 104 -0.12 6.02 -16.02
CA ALA A 104 -1.41 6.63 -15.72
C ALA A 104 -2.55 5.68 -16.08
N GLY A 105 -3.55 5.56 -15.20
CA GLY A 105 -4.79 4.83 -15.49
C GLY A 105 -4.95 3.52 -14.72
N ASP A 106 -5.81 2.65 -15.28
CA ASP A 106 -6.19 1.38 -14.66
C ASP A 106 -5.08 0.34 -14.79
N ALA A 107 -4.64 -0.21 -13.65
CA ALA A 107 -3.63 -1.26 -13.57
C ALA A 107 -4.00 -2.52 -14.39
N LEU A 108 -5.29 -2.82 -14.55
CA LEU A 108 -5.75 -3.94 -15.36
C LEU A 108 -5.47 -3.79 -16.87
N GLN A 109 -5.22 -2.56 -17.33
CA GLN A 109 -4.95 -2.25 -18.74
C GLN A 109 -3.44 -2.23 -19.05
N LEU A 110 -2.58 -2.43 -18.05
CA LEU A 110 -1.13 -2.40 -18.27
C LEU A 110 -0.62 -3.70 -18.87
N ASP A 111 0.22 -3.55 -19.89
CA ASP A 111 0.98 -4.65 -20.47
C ASP A 111 2.32 -4.85 -19.72
N VAL A 112 2.22 -5.44 -18.53
CA VAL A 112 3.38 -5.83 -17.72
C VAL A 112 3.63 -7.32 -17.95
N PRO A 113 4.86 -7.71 -18.36
CA PRO A 113 5.18 -9.11 -18.61
C PRO A 113 4.93 -9.98 -17.37
N ALA A 114 4.44 -11.19 -17.59
CA ALA A 114 4.26 -12.16 -16.50
C ALA A 114 5.63 -12.49 -15.87
N ALA A 115 5.63 -12.69 -14.55
CA ALA A 115 6.81 -13.08 -13.78
C ALA A 115 8.03 -12.14 -13.94
N SER A 116 7.81 -10.83 -14.14
CA SER A 116 8.84 -9.83 -14.38
C SER A 116 9.23 -9.00 -13.15
N LEU A 117 8.43 -9.06 -12.08
CA LEU A 117 8.62 -8.27 -10.86
C LEU A 117 8.97 -9.16 -9.66
N ASP A 118 9.91 -8.70 -8.85
CA ASP A 118 10.25 -9.32 -7.56
C ASP A 118 9.16 -9.05 -6.54
N VAL A 119 8.67 -7.80 -6.50
CA VAL A 119 7.64 -7.38 -5.56
C VAL A 119 6.58 -6.53 -6.28
N VAL A 120 5.31 -6.83 -6.02
CA VAL A 120 4.22 -5.90 -6.32
C VAL A 120 3.70 -5.36 -5.00
N PHE A 121 3.80 -4.04 -4.82
CA PHE A 121 3.34 -3.37 -3.61
C PHE A 121 1.97 -2.75 -3.81
N VAL A 122 1.08 -2.91 -2.83
CA VAL A 122 -0.22 -2.26 -2.81
C VAL A 122 -0.54 -1.75 -1.41
N SER A 123 -0.92 -0.47 -1.34
CA SER A 123 -1.16 0.22 -0.07
C SER A 123 -2.50 0.95 -0.09
N THR A 124 -3.46 0.48 0.71
CA THR A 124 -4.81 1.07 0.89
C THR A 124 -5.60 1.27 -0.41
N VAL A 125 -5.42 0.37 -1.37
CA VAL A 125 -6.15 0.35 -2.64
C VAL A 125 -7.38 -0.52 -2.54
N PHE A 126 -7.23 -1.77 -2.06
CA PHE A 126 -8.34 -2.73 -2.05
C PHE A 126 -9.48 -2.30 -1.16
N SER A 127 -9.21 -1.57 -0.09
CA SER A 127 -10.25 -0.95 0.73
C SER A 127 -11.07 0.11 0.00
N SER A 128 -10.53 0.70 -1.07
CA SER A 128 -11.24 1.66 -1.94
C SER A 128 -12.00 1.00 -3.09
N LEU A 129 -11.77 -0.29 -3.33
CA LEU A 129 -12.48 -1.09 -4.34
C LEU A 129 -13.67 -1.79 -3.68
N LEU A 130 -14.89 -1.41 -4.06
CA LEU A 130 -16.10 -1.97 -3.48
C LEU A 130 -16.65 -3.15 -4.29
N ASP A 131 -16.24 -3.30 -5.55
CA ASP A 131 -16.56 -4.44 -6.42
C ASP A 131 -15.60 -5.60 -6.13
N ASP A 132 -16.15 -6.73 -5.63
CA ASP A 132 -15.38 -7.91 -5.28
C ASP A 132 -14.78 -8.61 -6.49
N GLY A 133 -15.45 -8.55 -7.65
CA GLY A 133 -14.94 -9.10 -8.91
C GLY A 133 -13.76 -8.29 -9.44
N PHE A 134 -13.81 -6.96 -9.31
CA PHE A 134 -12.68 -6.10 -9.68
C PHE A 134 -11.48 -6.35 -8.74
N GLN A 135 -11.72 -6.48 -7.43
CA GLN A 135 -10.65 -6.87 -6.50
C GLN A 135 -9.97 -8.17 -6.93
N GLN A 136 -10.75 -9.18 -7.34
CA GLN A 136 -10.18 -10.47 -7.77
C GLN A 136 -9.33 -10.31 -9.03
N ARG A 137 -9.85 -9.64 -10.06
CA ARG A 137 -9.10 -9.40 -11.29
C ARG A 137 -7.79 -8.64 -11.04
N LEU A 138 -7.82 -7.64 -10.15
CA LEU A 138 -6.60 -6.91 -9.79
C LEU A 138 -5.61 -7.80 -9.05
N ALA A 139 -6.08 -8.62 -8.11
CA ALA A 139 -5.23 -9.56 -7.39
C ALA A 139 -4.58 -10.60 -8.33
N ASP A 140 -5.36 -11.16 -9.26
CA ASP A 140 -4.88 -12.11 -10.28
C ASP A 140 -3.83 -11.46 -11.20
N THR A 141 -4.07 -10.19 -11.59
CA THR A 141 -3.13 -9.43 -12.41
C THR A 141 -1.82 -9.16 -11.68
N MET A 142 -1.87 -8.69 -10.43
CA MET A 142 -0.68 -8.49 -9.59
C MET A 142 0.07 -9.82 -9.39
N TRP A 143 -0.65 -10.92 -9.14
CA TRP A 143 -0.06 -12.25 -8.98
C TRP A 143 0.65 -12.75 -10.24
N ARG A 144 0.09 -12.48 -11.43
CA ARG A 144 0.71 -12.80 -12.70
C ARG A 144 2.04 -12.06 -12.89
N TRP A 145 2.13 -10.79 -12.51
CA TRP A 145 3.34 -9.99 -12.64
C TRP A 145 4.49 -10.44 -11.73
N VAL A 146 4.16 -10.92 -10.54
CA VAL A 146 5.15 -11.43 -9.58
C VAL A 146 5.80 -12.70 -10.13
N ARG A 147 7.14 -12.75 -10.10
CA ARG A 147 7.89 -13.97 -10.46
C ARG A 147 7.76 -15.06 -9.40
N PRO A 148 8.03 -16.34 -9.72
CA PRO A 148 8.27 -17.39 -8.71
C PRO A 148 9.37 -16.93 -7.74
N GLY A 149 9.18 -17.18 -6.45
CA GLY A 149 10.07 -16.67 -5.39
C GLY A 149 9.93 -15.19 -5.05
N GLY A 150 9.10 -14.44 -5.78
CA GLY A 150 8.73 -13.05 -5.47
C GLY A 150 7.52 -12.96 -4.54
N ALA A 151 6.98 -11.74 -4.35
CA ALA A 151 5.85 -11.54 -3.44
C ALA A 151 4.94 -10.36 -3.81
N VAL A 152 3.70 -10.42 -3.34
CA VAL A 152 2.87 -9.23 -3.17
C VAL A 152 3.08 -8.71 -1.76
N LEU A 153 3.49 -7.44 -1.63
CA LEU A 153 3.52 -6.70 -0.38
C LEU A 153 2.19 -5.94 -0.26
N TRP A 154 1.39 -6.32 0.71
CA TRP A 154 0.05 -5.81 0.92
C TRP A 154 -0.04 -5.00 2.20
N TYR A 155 -0.62 -3.79 2.13
CA TYR A 155 -0.96 -3.00 3.31
C TYR A 155 -2.36 -2.41 3.18
N ASP A 156 -3.26 -2.77 4.10
CA ASP A 156 -4.60 -2.19 4.15
C ASP A 156 -5.22 -2.34 5.54
N PHE A 157 -6.31 -1.59 5.81
CA PHE A 157 -7.05 -1.75 7.06
C PHE A 157 -8.04 -2.92 6.99
N THR A 158 -8.20 -3.60 8.13
CA THR A 158 -8.93 -4.87 8.23
C THR A 158 -10.33 -4.73 8.83
N VAL A 159 -10.68 -3.53 9.30
CA VAL A 159 -11.94 -3.24 9.99
C VAL A 159 -12.70 -2.13 9.26
N ASN A 160 -14.02 -2.24 9.19
CA ASN A 160 -14.84 -1.21 8.57
C ASN A 160 -14.84 0.08 9.39
N ASN A 161 -14.83 1.22 8.68
CA ASN A 161 -15.10 2.52 9.28
C ASN A 161 -16.58 2.87 9.06
N PRO A 162 -17.42 2.82 10.09
CA PRO A 162 -18.87 3.08 9.92
C PRO A 162 -19.18 4.52 9.48
N ARG A 163 -18.21 5.44 9.64
CA ARG A 163 -18.34 6.85 9.24
C ARG A 163 -17.90 7.13 7.81
N ASN A 164 -17.38 6.13 7.09
CA ASN A 164 -16.94 6.30 5.71
C ASN A 164 -17.37 5.12 4.86
N ARG A 165 -18.44 5.34 4.07
CA ARG A 165 -19.01 4.34 3.17
C ARG A 165 -18.27 4.21 1.84
N ASP A 166 -17.35 5.13 1.55
CA ASP A 166 -16.53 5.12 0.33
C ASP A 166 -15.36 4.12 0.39
N VAL A 167 -15.21 3.44 1.54
CA VAL A 167 -14.17 2.43 1.75
C VAL A 167 -14.72 1.26 2.58
N ARG A 168 -14.17 0.09 2.36
CA ARG A 168 -14.49 -1.14 3.09
C ARG A 168 -13.21 -1.79 3.61
N GLY A 169 -13.18 -2.17 4.89
CA GLY A 169 -12.07 -2.92 5.45
C GLY A 169 -11.88 -4.28 4.74
N VAL A 170 -10.64 -4.67 4.54
CA VAL A 170 -10.30 -5.94 3.88
C VAL A 170 -9.78 -6.93 4.94
N PRO A 171 -10.63 -7.85 5.44
CA PRO A 171 -10.21 -8.79 6.46
C PRO A 171 -9.20 -9.80 5.91
N LEU A 172 -8.35 -10.39 6.76
CA LEU A 172 -7.33 -11.35 6.35
C LEU A 172 -7.91 -12.60 5.65
N SER A 173 -9.16 -12.97 5.93
CA SER A 173 -9.87 -14.02 5.19
C SER A 173 -10.04 -13.65 3.72
N ARG A 174 -10.36 -12.37 3.43
CA ARG A 174 -10.46 -11.89 2.05
C ARG A 174 -9.09 -11.86 1.37
N VAL A 175 -8.03 -11.42 2.06
CA VAL A 175 -6.67 -11.47 1.50
C VAL A 175 -6.27 -12.90 1.13
N ARG A 176 -6.59 -13.88 1.98
CA ARG A 176 -6.35 -15.31 1.66
C ARG A 176 -7.17 -15.80 0.47
N ALA A 177 -8.40 -15.35 0.33
CA ALA A 177 -9.25 -15.69 -0.82
C ALA A 177 -8.72 -15.09 -2.13
N LEU A 178 -8.18 -13.85 -2.09
CA LEU A 178 -7.59 -13.17 -3.23
C LEU A 178 -6.28 -13.83 -3.71
N PHE A 179 -5.51 -14.43 -2.80
CA PHE A 179 -4.21 -15.07 -3.10
C PHE A 179 -4.15 -16.50 -2.54
N PRO A 180 -4.97 -17.43 -3.09
CA PRO A 180 -5.15 -18.78 -2.51
C PRO A 180 -3.87 -19.64 -2.56
N HIS A 181 -2.96 -19.35 -3.48
CA HIS A 181 -1.70 -20.08 -3.64
C HIS A 181 -0.51 -19.38 -2.97
N GLY A 182 -0.73 -18.22 -2.34
CA GLY A 182 0.30 -17.45 -1.68
C GLY A 182 0.59 -17.93 -0.25
N ARG A 183 1.86 -18.02 0.10
CA ARG A 183 2.27 -18.18 1.51
C ARG A 183 2.25 -16.82 2.20
N ILE A 184 1.28 -16.61 3.08
CA ILE A 184 1.02 -15.29 3.69
C ILE A 184 1.66 -15.20 5.07
N ALA A 185 2.64 -14.31 5.22
CA ALA A 185 3.13 -13.83 6.49
C ALA A 185 2.49 -12.48 6.81
N THR A 186 1.93 -12.33 8.01
CA THR A 186 1.16 -11.15 8.40
C THR A 186 1.75 -10.48 9.63
N ARG A 187 1.79 -9.15 9.61
CA ARG A 187 2.08 -8.30 10.77
C ARG A 187 0.94 -7.29 10.95
N ARG A 188 0.32 -7.27 12.13
CA ARG A 188 -0.61 -6.19 12.47
C ARG A 188 0.17 -4.93 12.78
N VAL A 189 -0.25 -3.82 12.20
CA VAL A 189 0.41 -2.51 12.30
C VAL A 189 -0.64 -1.41 12.39
N THR A 190 -0.19 -0.20 12.62
CA THR A 190 -0.97 1.03 12.61
C THR A 190 -1.99 1.09 13.73
N LEU A 191 -1.63 1.84 14.76
CA LEU A 191 -2.54 2.19 15.85
C LEU A 191 -3.82 2.83 15.27
N ALA A 192 -4.97 2.42 15.79
CA ALA A 192 -6.27 2.94 15.34
C ALA A 192 -6.24 4.47 15.22
N PRO A 193 -6.57 5.05 14.04
CA PRO A 193 -6.34 6.48 13.79
C PRO A 193 -7.00 7.44 14.80
N PRO A 194 -8.19 7.16 15.38
CA PRO A 194 -8.73 8.00 16.45
C PRO A 194 -7.86 8.00 17.71
N ILE A 195 -7.33 6.83 18.08
CA ILE A 195 -6.46 6.68 19.25
C ILE A 195 -5.12 7.36 18.97
N ALA A 196 -4.52 7.09 17.80
CA ALA A 196 -3.26 7.71 17.38
C ALA A 196 -3.33 9.25 17.50
N ARG A 197 -4.38 9.86 16.95
CA ARG A 197 -4.62 11.32 17.07
C ARG A 197 -4.77 11.82 18.48
N ALA A 198 -5.46 11.07 19.33
CA ALA A 198 -5.66 11.48 20.72
C ALA A 198 -4.36 11.42 21.53
N VAL A 199 -3.65 10.29 21.47
CA VAL A 199 -2.45 10.08 22.29
C VAL A 199 -1.25 10.92 21.83
N THR A 200 -1.08 11.14 20.52
CA THR A 200 0.04 11.94 20.01
C THR A 200 -0.10 13.45 20.27
N ARG A 201 -1.32 13.94 20.56
CA ARG A 201 -1.54 15.31 21.05
C ARG A 201 -0.96 15.53 22.44
N LEU A 202 -0.91 14.48 23.27
CA LEU A 202 -0.33 14.53 24.60
C LEU A 202 1.19 14.35 24.50
N HIS A 203 1.64 13.27 23.85
CA HIS A 203 3.06 13.04 23.60
C HIS A 203 3.24 12.01 22.48
N PRO A 204 4.14 12.21 21.49
CA PRO A 204 4.35 11.30 20.38
C PRO A 204 4.74 9.87 20.79
N ALA A 205 5.50 9.71 21.89
CA ALA A 205 5.91 8.39 22.39
C ALA A 205 4.74 7.51 22.84
N LEU A 206 3.59 8.09 23.20
CA LEU A 206 2.39 7.35 23.56
C LEU A 206 1.86 6.53 22.39
N TYR A 207 2.11 6.95 21.14
CA TYR A 207 1.80 6.12 19.96
C TYR A 207 2.47 4.74 20.10
N THR A 208 3.77 4.71 20.38
CA THR A 208 4.52 3.46 20.51
C THR A 208 4.00 2.62 21.66
N LEU A 209 3.73 3.24 22.82
CA LEU A 209 3.20 2.54 24.00
C LEU A 209 1.85 1.87 23.69
N PHE A 210 0.88 2.60 23.17
CA PHE A 210 -0.45 2.06 22.84
C PHE A 210 -0.38 1.05 21.69
N ASN A 211 0.55 1.25 20.76
CA ASN A 211 0.75 0.35 19.64
C ASN A 211 1.42 -0.99 20.02
N THR A 212 1.88 -1.18 21.26
CA THR A 212 2.30 -2.50 21.77
C THR A 212 1.12 -3.46 21.88
N LEU A 213 -0.11 -2.93 22.01
CA LEU A 213 -1.34 -3.71 22.14
C LEU A 213 -1.90 -4.09 20.76
N PRO A 214 -1.82 -5.36 20.31
CA PRO A 214 -2.25 -5.75 18.95
C PRO A 214 -3.72 -5.49 18.66
N VAL A 215 -4.58 -5.50 19.69
CA VAL A 215 -6.03 -5.24 19.58
C VAL A 215 -6.33 -3.81 19.13
N LEU A 216 -5.42 -2.87 19.36
CA LEU A 216 -5.57 -1.48 18.96
C LEU A 216 -5.05 -1.20 17.53
N ARG A 217 -4.48 -2.21 16.85
CA ARG A 217 -3.98 -2.08 15.49
C ARG A 217 -5.07 -2.41 14.48
N THR A 218 -5.27 -1.53 13.53
CA THR A 218 -6.36 -1.63 12.55
C THR A 218 -5.92 -2.08 11.17
N HIS A 219 -4.63 -2.07 10.85
CA HIS A 219 -4.11 -2.46 9.55
C HIS A 219 -3.32 -3.78 9.62
N ALA A 220 -3.25 -4.43 8.48
CA ALA A 220 -2.38 -5.57 8.25
C ALA A 220 -1.35 -5.21 7.18
N LEU A 221 -0.09 -5.54 7.45
CA LEU A 221 0.96 -5.62 6.45
C LEU A 221 1.22 -7.10 6.21
N CYS A 222 1.06 -7.54 4.97
CA CYS A 222 1.24 -8.94 4.58
C CYS A 222 2.34 -9.06 3.52
N TRP A 223 3.19 -10.05 3.70
CA TRP A 223 4.09 -10.57 2.68
C TRP A 223 3.46 -11.84 2.12
N ILE A 224 3.05 -11.80 0.85
CA ILE A 224 2.35 -12.89 0.16
C ILE A 224 3.32 -13.48 -0.85
N ALA A 225 4.10 -14.46 -0.39
CA ALA A 225 5.14 -15.08 -1.21
C ALA A 225 4.53 -16.00 -2.26
N LYS A 226 5.03 -15.89 -3.50
CA LYS A 226 4.72 -16.79 -4.61
C LYS A 226 5.71 -17.94 -4.61
N PRO A 227 5.23 -19.20 -4.54
CA PRO A 227 6.10 -20.38 -4.62
C PRO A 227 6.94 -20.42 -5.89
#